data_49b3819167de36694dd46df5c4a42e1c
#
_entry.id   49b3819167de36694dd46df5c4a42e1c
#
_cell.length_a   1.000
_cell.length_b   1.000
_cell.length_c   1.000
_cell.angle_alpha   90.00
_cell.angle_beta   90.00
_cell.angle_gamma   90.00
#
_symmetry.space_group_name_H-M   'P 1'
#
loop_
_entity.id
_entity.type
_entity.pdbx_description
1 polymer ?
#
loop_
_entity_poly.entity_id
_entity_poly.type
_entity_poly.pdbx_seq_one_letter_code
_entity_poly.pdbx_strand_id
1 'polypeptide(L)'
;MAVTIKDVAALAGVSPSTVSRTCKNNPSISEETKERVRKAMIELGYEPNFQASNLASQNSRTIGIILPASAKEVYENSFYLEAVQGISHYCNGRQYMTTIVTGQDEAEILDAVRSMSRSGKVDGFIVLYSKKEDPVIDYLFNEGLLYILIGKATQYTNQTIYIDNDNLLAGREATEYLYPVSYTHLTL
;
A
#
# COMPACT_ATOMS: atom_id res chain seq x y z
N MET A 1 33.99 -3.58 -3.53
CA MET A 1 33.28 -4.42 -2.53
C MET A 1 32.04 -3.66 -2.11
N ALA A 2 30.94 -4.34 -1.86
CA ALA A 2 29.74 -3.65 -1.35
C ALA A 2 29.98 -3.24 0.12
N VAL A 3 29.63 -1.99 0.44
CA VAL A 3 29.74 -1.47 1.82
C VAL A 3 28.76 -2.21 2.72
N THR A 4 29.20 -2.56 3.90
CA THR A 4 28.44 -3.35 4.86
C THR A 4 28.11 -2.54 6.13
N ILE A 5 27.17 -3.02 6.93
CA ILE A 5 26.85 -2.44 8.25
C ILE A 5 28.07 -2.40 9.19
N LYS A 6 29.04 -3.30 8.99
CA LYS A 6 30.27 -3.34 9.79
C LYS A 6 31.21 -2.17 9.45
N ASP A 7 31.25 -1.77 8.18
CA ASP A 7 32.06 -0.64 7.73
C ASP A 7 31.52 0.68 8.30
N VAL A 8 30.20 0.85 8.28
CA VAL A 8 29.51 1.99 8.92
C VAL A 8 29.77 2.02 10.41
N ALA A 9 29.68 0.87 11.07
CA ALA A 9 29.92 0.75 12.51
C ALA A 9 31.36 1.15 12.88
N ALA A 10 32.33 0.71 12.09
CA ALA A 10 33.74 1.05 12.27
C ALA A 10 33.97 2.57 12.09
N LEU A 11 33.45 3.17 11.03
CA LEU A 11 33.58 4.60 10.76
C LEU A 11 32.87 5.48 11.83
N ALA A 12 31.68 5.07 12.27
CA ALA A 12 30.92 5.80 13.29
C ALA A 12 31.38 5.53 14.72
N GLY A 13 32.32 4.60 14.98
CA GLY A 13 32.81 4.21 16.29
C GLY A 13 31.73 3.60 17.17
N VAL A 14 30.86 2.76 16.62
CA VAL A 14 29.76 2.10 17.33
C VAL A 14 29.67 0.60 16.95
N SER A 15 28.80 -0.15 17.63
CA SER A 15 28.56 -1.54 17.26
C SER A 15 27.62 -1.62 16.04
N PRO A 16 27.67 -2.72 15.23
CA PRO A 16 26.71 -2.95 14.14
C PRO A 16 25.25 -2.97 14.61
N SER A 17 24.99 -3.41 15.84
CA SER A 17 23.65 -3.37 16.45
C SER A 17 23.17 -1.94 16.72
N THR A 18 24.07 -1.02 17.06
CA THR A 18 23.78 0.40 17.22
C THR A 18 23.41 1.03 15.86
N VAL A 19 24.16 0.69 14.80
CA VAL A 19 23.81 1.15 13.43
C VAL A 19 22.42 0.65 13.04
N SER A 20 22.12 -0.65 13.25
CA SER A 20 20.81 -1.23 12.95
C SER A 20 19.68 -0.55 13.73
N ARG A 21 19.89 -0.24 15.02
CA ARG A 21 18.90 0.50 15.83
C ARG A 21 18.73 1.94 15.36
N THR A 22 19.80 2.59 14.92
CA THR A 22 19.75 3.94 14.36
C THR A 22 18.96 3.96 13.06
N CYS A 23 19.14 3.00 12.16
CA CYS A 23 18.36 2.86 10.93
C CYS A 23 16.85 2.72 11.21
N LYS A 24 16.49 2.10 12.34
CA LYS A 24 15.10 1.95 12.82
C LYS A 24 14.61 3.14 13.65
N ASN A 25 15.39 4.21 13.75
CA ASN A 25 15.14 5.39 14.56
C ASN A 25 14.80 5.06 16.04
N ASN A 26 15.42 4.02 16.60
CA ASN A 26 15.11 3.55 17.95
C ASN A 26 15.35 4.65 19.00
N PRO A 27 14.38 4.92 19.90
CA PRO A 27 14.50 5.99 20.91
C PRO A 27 15.61 5.72 21.96
N SER A 28 16.09 4.49 22.10
CA SER A 28 17.18 4.16 23.02
C SER A 28 18.56 4.67 22.56
N ILE A 29 18.69 5.18 21.33
CA ILE A 29 19.92 5.74 20.78
C ILE A 29 19.83 7.25 20.82
N SER A 30 20.86 7.90 21.38
CA SER A 30 20.93 9.37 21.47
C SER A 30 20.98 10.00 20.07
N GLU A 31 20.42 11.21 19.91
CA GLU A 31 20.44 11.91 18.64
C GLU A 31 21.85 12.19 18.13
N GLU A 32 22.79 12.51 19.02
CA GLU A 32 24.20 12.66 18.67
C GLU A 32 24.77 11.39 18.02
N THR A 33 24.47 10.21 18.57
CA THR A 33 24.90 8.93 18.01
C THR A 33 24.21 8.66 16.68
N LYS A 34 22.92 8.97 16.58
CA LYS A 34 22.17 8.82 15.32
C LYS A 34 22.76 9.69 14.21
N GLU A 35 23.09 10.95 14.50
CA GLU A 35 23.70 11.83 13.52
C GLU A 35 25.09 11.34 13.06
N ARG A 36 25.92 10.86 13.98
CA ARG A 36 27.23 10.32 13.66
C ARG A 36 27.14 9.10 12.76
N VAL A 37 26.19 8.19 13.02
CA VAL A 37 25.93 7.02 12.17
C VAL A 37 25.38 7.44 10.81
N ARG A 38 24.43 8.40 10.74
CA ARG A 38 23.89 8.89 9.47
C ARG A 38 24.96 9.52 8.58
N LYS A 39 25.88 10.31 9.17
CA LYS A 39 27.03 10.88 8.45
C LYS A 39 27.92 9.79 7.87
N ALA A 40 28.25 8.76 8.66
CA ALA A 40 29.04 7.64 8.20
C ALA A 40 28.35 6.85 7.07
N MET A 41 27.03 6.69 7.13
CA MET A 41 26.24 6.06 6.06
C MET A 41 26.31 6.84 4.75
N ILE A 42 26.17 8.18 4.81
CA ILE A 42 26.23 9.06 3.64
C ILE A 42 27.64 9.01 3.04
N GLU A 43 28.69 9.13 3.87
CA GLU A 43 30.08 9.11 3.43
C GLU A 43 30.47 7.84 2.70
N LEU A 44 29.99 6.69 3.19
CA LEU A 44 30.25 5.37 2.61
C LEU A 44 29.30 4.99 1.48
N GLY A 45 28.23 5.76 1.25
CA GLY A 45 27.15 5.37 0.33
C GLY A 45 26.41 4.11 0.77
N TYR A 46 26.30 3.90 2.09
CA TYR A 46 25.64 2.73 2.64
C TYR A 46 24.14 2.94 2.75
N GLU A 47 23.39 2.04 2.12
CA GLU A 47 21.94 1.92 2.31
C GLU A 47 21.61 0.63 3.08
N PRO A 48 20.73 0.72 4.10
CA PRO A 48 20.32 -0.46 4.85
C PRO A 48 19.67 -1.51 3.94
N ASN A 49 20.13 -2.74 4.03
CA ASN A 49 19.47 -3.83 3.31
C ASN A 49 18.15 -4.19 4.00
N PHE A 50 17.07 -3.71 3.46
CA PHE A 50 15.71 -3.95 3.97
C PHE A 50 15.33 -5.42 3.95
N GLN A 51 15.80 -6.21 2.98
CA GLN A 51 15.50 -7.64 2.90
C GLN A 51 16.04 -8.42 4.10
N ALA A 52 17.28 -8.13 4.51
CA ALA A 52 17.85 -8.74 5.69
C ALA A 52 17.16 -8.31 7.00
N SER A 53 16.65 -7.08 7.05
CA SER A 53 15.89 -6.57 8.19
C SER A 53 14.48 -7.17 8.27
N ASN A 54 13.84 -7.38 7.12
CA ASN A 54 12.48 -7.91 6.99
C ASN A 54 12.43 -9.40 7.39
N LEU A 55 13.46 -10.16 7.07
CA LEU A 55 13.57 -11.57 7.48
C LEU A 55 13.53 -11.73 9.01
N ALA A 56 14.08 -10.76 9.74
CA ALA A 56 14.09 -10.76 11.21
C ALA A 56 12.81 -10.24 11.85
N SER A 57 12.00 -9.44 11.13
CA SER A 57 10.80 -8.77 11.65
C SER A 57 9.47 -9.36 11.17
N GLN A 58 9.48 -10.33 10.26
CA GLN A 58 8.30 -10.90 9.59
C GLN A 58 7.38 -9.83 8.95
N ASN A 59 7.95 -8.69 8.57
CA ASN A 59 7.22 -7.57 7.97
C ASN A 59 7.90 -7.22 6.65
N SER A 60 7.19 -7.36 5.53
CA SER A 60 7.73 -7.12 4.20
C SER A 60 7.86 -5.64 3.87
N ARG A 61 7.18 -4.77 4.62
CA ARG A 61 6.99 -3.35 4.31
C ARG A 61 6.54 -3.12 2.87
N THR A 62 5.66 -3.97 2.41
CA THR A 62 5.11 -3.90 1.06
C THR A 62 3.59 -3.99 1.09
N ILE A 63 2.94 -3.11 0.37
CA ILE A 63 1.48 -3.11 0.17
C ILE A 63 1.18 -3.54 -1.25
N GLY A 64 0.32 -4.54 -1.40
CA GLY A 64 -0.21 -4.96 -2.69
C GLY A 64 -1.37 -4.07 -3.12
N ILE A 65 -1.34 -3.53 -4.32
CA ILE A 65 -2.45 -2.76 -4.92
C ILE A 65 -3.08 -3.65 -5.97
N ILE A 66 -4.33 -4.07 -5.75
CA ILE A 66 -5.05 -4.97 -6.65
C ILE A 66 -5.92 -4.13 -7.57
N LEU A 67 -5.66 -4.23 -8.87
CA LEU A 67 -6.44 -3.61 -9.94
C LEU A 67 -7.48 -4.60 -10.51
N PRO A 68 -8.58 -4.12 -11.14
CA PRO A 68 -9.51 -5.01 -11.80
C PRO A 68 -8.85 -5.75 -12.99
N ALA A 69 -9.40 -6.91 -13.35
CA ALA A 69 -8.91 -7.71 -14.47
C ALA A 69 -9.07 -7.02 -15.84
N SER A 70 -9.99 -6.07 -15.94
CA SER A 70 -10.21 -5.33 -17.18
C SER A 70 -9.11 -4.31 -17.45
N ALA A 71 -8.13 -4.67 -18.27
CA ALA A 71 -7.10 -3.74 -18.72
C ALA A 71 -7.68 -2.48 -19.37
N LYS A 72 -8.78 -2.62 -20.11
CA LYS A 72 -9.48 -1.49 -20.74
C LYS A 72 -10.00 -0.51 -19.70
N GLU A 73 -10.67 -1.01 -18.65
CA GLU A 73 -11.18 -0.19 -17.56
C GLU A 73 -10.07 0.60 -16.86
N VAL A 74 -8.94 -0.08 -16.56
CA VAL A 74 -7.79 0.54 -15.92
C VAL A 74 -7.17 1.61 -16.80
N TYR A 75 -7.11 1.39 -18.11
CA TYR A 75 -6.48 2.32 -19.06
C TYR A 75 -7.34 3.54 -19.36
N GLU A 76 -8.66 3.38 -19.46
CA GLU A 76 -9.60 4.45 -19.81
C GLU A 76 -10.00 5.32 -18.60
N ASN A 77 -9.74 4.87 -17.37
CA ASN A 77 -10.14 5.57 -16.15
C ASN A 77 -8.91 6.08 -15.37
N SER A 78 -8.69 7.39 -15.41
CA SER A 78 -7.57 8.06 -14.71
C SER A 78 -7.57 7.83 -13.20
N PHE A 79 -8.72 7.48 -12.62
CA PHE A 79 -8.85 7.18 -11.20
C PHE A 79 -7.81 6.16 -10.71
N TYR A 80 -7.59 5.08 -11.46
CA TYR A 80 -6.66 4.03 -11.05
C TYR A 80 -5.21 4.54 -10.98
N LEU A 81 -4.80 5.35 -11.96
CA LEU A 81 -3.46 5.92 -11.97
C LEU A 81 -3.26 6.92 -10.82
N GLU A 82 -4.25 7.78 -10.60
CA GLU A 82 -4.21 8.77 -9.51
C GLU A 82 -4.21 8.08 -8.14
N ALA A 83 -5.04 7.04 -7.96
CA ALA A 83 -5.07 6.25 -6.73
C ALA A 83 -3.73 5.56 -6.46
N VAL A 84 -3.15 4.89 -7.47
CA VAL A 84 -1.83 4.25 -7.35
C VAL A 84 -0.75 5.28 -7.01
N GLN A 85 -0.77 6.45 -7.64
CA GLN A 85 0.18 7.53 -7.38
C GLN A 85 0.07 8.04 -5.93
N GLY A 86 -1.16 8.30 -5.46
CA GLY A 86 -1.41 8.76 -4.10
C GLY A 86 -0.98 7.74 -3.04
N ILE A 87 -1.34 6.47 -3.24
CA ILE A 87 -0.96 5.37 -2.36
C ILE A 87 0.56 5.23 -2.32
N SER A 88 1.22 5.21 -3.49
CA SER A 88 2.67 5.05 -3.56
C SER A 88 3.41 6.21 -2.92
N HIS A 89 2.95 7.45 -3.13
CA HIS A 89 3.52 8.63 -2.49
C HIS A 89 3.47 8.52 -0.95
N TYR A 90 2.31 8.15 -0.42
CA TYR A 90 2.13 8.00 1.03
C TYR A 90 2.97 6.83 1.61
N CYS A 91 3.01 5.70 0.92
CA CYS A 91 3.81 4.54 1.30
C CYS A 91 5.31 4.86 1.31
N ASN A 92 5.81 5.51 0.26
CA ASN A 92 7.23 5.89 0.14
C ASN A 92 7.67 6.80 1.31
N GLY A 93 6.84 7.77 1.71
CA GLY A 93 7.12 8.62 2.85
C GLY A 93 7.23 7.87 4.19
N ARG A 94 6.74 6.63 4.25
CA ARG A 94 6.79 5.74 5.41
C ARG A 94 7.72 4.55 5.23
N GLN A 95 8.52 4.56 4.18
CA GLN A 95 9.44 3.46 3.84
C GLN A 95 8.70 2.12 3.58
N TYR A 96 7.48 2.21 3.04
CA TYR A 96 6.77 1.08 2.47
C TYR A 96 6.91 1.08 0.95
N MET A 97 7.08 -0.09 0.40
CA MET A 97 7.01 -0.31 -1.05
C MET A 97 5.57 -0.59 -1.46
N THR A 98 5.25 -0.34 -2.72
CA THR A 98 4.00 -0.78 -3.32
C THR A 98 4.28 -1.75 -4.45
N THR A 99 3.42 -2.76 -4.59
CA THR A 99 3.44 -3.69 -5.71
C THR A 99 2.06 -3.75 -6.33
N ILE A 100 1.99 -3.75 -7.66
CA ILE A 100 0.73 -3.81 -8.39
C ILE A 100 0.42 -5.28 -8.69
N VAL A 101 -0.83 -5.68 -8.42
CA VAL A 101 -1.37 -7.00 -8.73
C VAL A 101 -2.38 -6.83 -9.86
N THR A 102 -2.09 -7.43 -10.99
CA THR A 102 -2.94 -7.44 -12.19
C THR A 102 -3.04 -8.86 -12.73
N GLY A 103 -4.04 -9.13 -13.54
CA GLY A 103 -4.21 -10.39 -14.26
C GLY A 103 -5.12 -10.19 -15.47
N GLN A 104 -5.15 -11.14 -16.38
CA GLN A 104 -6.05 -11.15 -17.53
C GLN A 104 -7.49 -11.48 -17.11
N ASP A 105 -7.61 -12.24 -16.01
CA ASP A 105 -8.87 -12.61 -15.39
C ASP A 105 -8.76 -12.66 -13.86
N GLU A 106 -9.87 -12.93 -13.20
CA GLU A 106 -9.96 -13.01 -11.75
C GLU A 106 -9.17 -14.18 -11.15
N ALA A 107 -9.03 -15.26 -11.87
CA ALA A 107 -8.31 -16.44 -11.42
C ALA A 107 -6.80 -16.14 -11.34
N GLU A 108 -6.27 -15.46 -12.34
CA GLU A 108 -4.87 -15.03 -12.36
C GLU A 108 -4.57 -14.03 -11.23
N ILE A 109 -5.48 -13.07 -11.00
CA ILE A 109 -5.35 -12.12 -9.87
C ILE A 109 -5.36 -12.87 -8.54
N LEU A 110 -6.30 -13.81 -8.36
CA LEU A 110 -6.41 -14.60 -7.14
C LEU A 110 -5.15 -15.43 -6.88
N ASP A 111 -4.59 -16.04 -7.91
CA ASP A 111 -3.36 -16.84 -7.79
C ASP A 111 -2.15 -15.95 -7.45
N ALA A 112 -2.06 -14.75 -8.02
CA ALA A 112 -1.04 -13.78 -7.67
C ALA A 112 -1.17 -13.34 -6.20
N VAL A 113 -2.38 -13.03 -5.73
CA VAL A 113 -2.67 -12.66 -4.33
C VAL A 113 -2.29 -13.80 -3.39
N ARG A 114 -2.67 -15.05 -3.70
CA ARG A 114 -2.30 -16.25 -2.95
C ARG A 114 -0.77 -16.42 -2.85
N SER A 115 -0.08 -16.26 -3.97
CA SER A 115 1.37 -16.37 -4.01
C SER A 115 2.05 -15.31 -3.15
N MET A 116 1.59 -14.06 -3.23
CA MET A 116 2.18 -12.95 -2.48
C MET A 116 1.93 -13.06 -0.98
N SER A 117 0.72 -13.43 -0.56
CA SER A 117 0.38 -13.59 0.85
C SER A 117 1.13 -14.75 1.49
N ARG A 118 1.12 -15.94 0.86
CA ARG A 118 1.79 -17.13 1.39
C ARG A 118 3.31 -17.00 1.45
N SER A 119 3.90 -16.24 0.55
CA SER A 119 5.34 -16.01 0.54
C SER A 119 5.80 -14.87 1.44
N GLY A 120 4.87 -14.19 2.15
CA GLY A 120 5.19 -13.05 3.01
C GLY A 120 5.76 -11.86 2.25
N LYS A 121 5.42 -11.71 0.95
CA LYS A 121 5.91 -10.60 0.11
C LYS A 121 5.18 -9.29 0.36
N VAL A 122 3.99 -9.34 0.97
CA VAL A 122 3.16 -8.18 1.28
C VAL A 122 2.61 -8.27 2.69
N ASP A 123 2.41 -7.14 3.33
CA ASP A 123 1.82 -7.03 4.67
C ASP A 123 0.30 -6.84 4.61
N GLY A 124 -0.22 -6.43 3.47
CA GLY A 124 -1.64 -6.22 3.25
C GLY A 124 -1.93 -5.75 1.84
N PHE A 125 -3.21 -5.57 1.54
CA PHE A 125 -3.68 -5.24 0.21
C PHE A 125 -4.61 -4.02 0.21
N ILE A 126 -4.57 -3.25 -0.88
CA ILE A 126 -5.56 -2.23 -1.21
C ILE A 126 -6.22 -2.67 -2.52
N VAL A 127 -7.53 -2.93 -2.48
CA VAL A 127 -8.32 -3.37 -3.63
C VAL A 127 -9.00 -2.15 -4.23
N LEU A 128 -8.70 -1.81 -5.48
CA LEU A 128 -9.19 -0.59 -6.14
C LEU A 128 -10.50 -0.79 -6.91
N TYR A 129 -11.20 -1.87 -6.68
CA TYR A 129 -12.50 -2.14 -7.31
C TYR A 129 -13.45 -2.81 -6.32
N SER A 130 -14.73 -2.77 -6.62
CA SER A 130 -15.77 -3.46 -5.85
C SER A 130 -16.64 -4.28 -6.78
N LYS A 131 -16.77 -5.57 -6.47
CA LYS A 131 -17.59 -6.52 -7.22
C LYS A 131 -18.39 -7.40 -6.26
N LYS A 132 -19.55 -7.87 -6.69
CA LYS A 132 -20.32 -8.88 -5.96
C LYS A 132 -19.69 -10.26 -6.16
N GLU A 133 -19.70 -11.09 -5.11
CA GLU A 133 -19.21 -12.48 -5.14
C GLU A 133 -17.77 -12.57 -5.66
N ASP A 134 -16.91 -11.66 -5.18
CA ASP A 134 -15.52 -11.57 -5.60
C ASP A 134 -14.65 -12.63 -4.91
N PRO A 135 -14.05 -13.56 -5.65
CA PRO A 135 -13.22 -14.63 -5.08
C PRO A 135 -11.92 -14.12 -4.42
N VAL A 136 -11.43 -12.94 -4.83
CA VAL A 136 -10.26 -12.31 -4.22
C VAL A 136 -10.61 -11.78 -2.84
N ILE A 137 -11.75 -11.10 -2.71
CA ILE A 137 -12.24 -10.62 -1.41
C ILE A 137 -12.57 -11.79 -0.48
N ASP A 138 -13.21 -12.85 -1.00
CA ASP A 138 -13.46 -14.08 -0.24
C ASP A 138 -12.17 -14.68 0.31
N TYR A 139 -11.15 -14.79 -0.51
CA TYR A 139 -9.86 -15.31 -0.09
C TYR A 139 -9.20 -14.42 0.97
N LEU A 140 -9.13 -13.12 0.74
CA LEU A 140 -8.53 -12.17 1.68
C LEU A 140 -9.21 -12.23 3.05
N PHE A 141 -10.54 -12.27 3.06
CA PHE A 141 -11.34 -12.34 4.27
C PHE A 141 -11.16 -13.67 5.01
N ASN A 142 -11.31 -14.79 4.33
CA ASN A 142 -11.26 -16.13 4.95
C ASN A 142 -9.86 -16.48 5.49
N GLU A 143 -8.81 -15.98 4.85
CA GLU A 143 -7.43 -16.15 5.34
C GLU A 143 -7.04 -15.12 6.41
N GLY A 144 -7.95 -14.20 6.78
CA GLY A 144 -7.69 -13.17 7.80
C GLY A 144 -6.59 -12.18 7.39
N LEU A 145 -6.43 -11.94 6.07
CA LEU A 145 -5.42 -11.02 5.56
C LEU A 145 -5.87 -9.56 5.72
N LEU A 146 -4.92 -8.69 5.97
CA LEU A 146 -5.20 -7.25 6.05
C LEU A 146 -5.51 -6.70 4.66
N TYR A 147 -6.69 -6.12 4.48
CA TYR A 147 -7.04 -5.42 3.26
C TYR A 147 -7.98 -4.24 3.48
N ILE A 148 -7.95 -3.31 2.55
CA ILE A 148 -8.86 -2.16 2.45
C ILE A 148 -9.45 -2.16 1.04
N LEU A 149 -10.74 -1.90 0.94
CA LEU A 149 -11.47 -1.81 -0.32
C LEU A 149 -11.73 -0.34 -0.68
N ILE A 150 -11.40 0.05 -1.90
CA ILE A 150 -11.83 1.32 -2.47
C ILE A 150 -13.07 1.06 -3.30
N GLY A 151 -14.18 1.65 -2.87
CA GLY A 151 -15.53 1.36 -3.34
C GLY A 151 -16.38 0.72 -2.25
N LYS A 152 -17.67 0.59 -2.49
CA LYS A 152 -18.63 0.07 -1.51
C LYS A 152 -18.44 -1.44 -1.31
N ALA A 153 -18.28 -1.87 -0.06
CA ALA A 153 -18.27 -3.30 0.25
C ALA A 153 -19.62 -3.94 -0.08
N THR A 154 -19.59 -5.03 -0.85
CA THR A 154 -20.79 -5.79 -1.28
C THR A 154 -20.91 -7.13 -0.54
N GLN A 155 -19.82 -7.60 0.05
CA GLN A 155 -19.74 -8.79 0.90
C GLN A 155 -18.94 -8.46 2.17
N TYR A 156 -19.21 -9.16 3.27
CA TYR A 156 -18.59 -8.92 4.59
C TYR A 156 -18.67 -7.46 5.07
N THR A 157 -19.78 -6.78 4.77
CA THR A 157 -19.95 -5.31 4.89
C THR A 157 -19.67 -4.77 6.29
N ASN A 158 -19.94 -5.56 7.34
CA ASN A 158 -19.71 -5.15 8.74
C ASN A 158 -18.29 -5.45 9.23
N GLN A 159 -17.46 -6.09 8.42
CA GLN A 159 -16.12 -6.56 8.80
C GLN A 159 -15.04 -6.09 7.81
N THR A 160 -15.44 -5.53 6.68
CA THR A 160 -14.54 -4.97 5.67
C THR A 160 -14.36 -3.48 5.89
N ILE A 161 -13.11 -3.02 5.98
CA ILE A 161 -12.80 -1.60 5.93
C ILE A 161 -12.85 -1.17 4.46
N TYR A 162 -13.71 -0.22 4.16
CA TYR A 162 -13.82 0.32 2.80
C TYR A 162 -13.90 1.84 2.80
N ILE A 163 -13.50 2.42 1.69
CA ILE A 163 -13.57 3.86 1.41
C ILE A 163 -14.42 4.03 0.16
N ASP A 164 -15.55 4.70 0.29
CA ASP A 164 -16.48 4.96 -0.80
C ASP A 164 -17.07 6.36 -0.68
N ASN A 165 -17.47 6.94 -1.81
CA ASN A 165 -18.28 8.14 -1.84
C ASN A 165 -19.76 7.74 -1.77
N ASP A 166 -20.56 8.50 -1.01
CA ASP A 166 -22.01 8.31 -1.05
C ASP A 166 -22.57 8.91 -2.36
N ASN A 167 -22.43 8.12 -3.43
CA ASN A 167 -22.86 8.52 -4.78
C ASN A 167 -24.38 8.71 -4.88
N LEU A 168 -25.15 8.02 -4.02
CA LEU A 168 -26.60 8.18 -3.94
C LEU A 168 -26.96 9.54 -3.35
N LEU A 169 -26.33 9.91 -2.24
CA LEU A 169 -26.49 11.20 -1.60
C LEU A 169 -26.04 12.33 -2.54
N ALA A 170 -24.86 12.20 -3.16
CA ALA A 170 -24.34 13.19 -4.11
C ALA A 170 -25.27 13.40 -5.31
N GLY A 171 -25.81 12.32 -5.89
CA GLY A 171 -26.81 12.40 -6.97
C GLY A 171 -28.10 13.06 -6.53
N ARG A 172 -28.56 12.75 -5.33
CA ARG A 172 -29.75 13.39 -4.74
C ARG A 172 -29.54 14.88 -4.51
N GLU A 173 -28.46 15.27 -3.86
CA GLU A 173 -28.13 16.68 -3.59
C GLU A 173 -28.00 17.49 -4.89
N ALA A 174 -27.33 16.93 -5.90
CA ALA A 174 -27.23 17.57 -7.22
C ALA A 174 -28.62 17.76 -7.87
N THR A 175 -29.49 16.76 -7.75
CA THR A 175 -30.87 16.86 -8.29
C THR A 175 -31.69 17.87 -7.50
N GLU A 176 -31.63 17.87 -6.19
CA GLU A 176 -32.32 18.83 -5.31
C GLU A 176 -31.84 20.27 -5.58
N TYR A 177 -30.57 20.48 -5.90
CA TYR A 177 -30.04 21.78 -6.28
C TYR A 177 -30.57 22.27 -7.63
N LEU A 178 -30.66 21.38 -8.60
CA LEU A 178 -31.11 21.73 -9.95
C LEU A 178 -32.65 21.91 -10.05
N TYR A 179 -33.42 21.20 -9.24
CA TYR A 179 -34.87 21.20 -9.28
C TYR A 179 -35.51 22.59 -9.06
N PRO A 180 -35.08 23.44 -8.10
CA PRO A 180 -35.63 24.76 -7.88
C PRO A 180 -35.25 25.77 -8.97
N VAL A 181 -34.15 25.53 -9.69
CA VAL A 181 -33.61 26.50 -10.68
C VAL A 181 -34.34 26.43 -12.01
N SER A 182 -35.31 25.52 -12.17
CA SER A 182 -36.27 25.43 -13.29
C SER A 182 -35.66 25.49 -14.71
N TYR A 183 -34.43 25.00 -14.86
CA TYR A 183 -33.77 24.85 -16.16
C TYR A 183 -34.10 23.53 -16.84
N THR A 184 -35.01 22.76 -16.28
CA THR A 184 -35.33 21.46 -16.81
C THR A 184 -36.59 21.54 -17.68
N HIS A 185 -36.42 21.83 -18.94
CA HIS A 185 -37.16 21.11 -19.93
C HIS A 185 -36.56 19.70 -20.05
N LEU A 186 -36.82 18.86 -19.08
CA LEU A 186 -36.77 17.41 -19.25
C LEU A 186 -38.02 17.05 -20.08
N THR A 187 -37.96 17.26 -21.37
CA THR A 187 -38.82 16.55 -22.32
C THR A 187 -38.34 15.11 -22.33
N LEU A 188 -39.14 14.24 -21.71
CA LEU A 188 -39.12 12.81 -21.92
C LEU A 188 -39.40 12.47 -23.40
#